data_30a40688c26d8dbaccfb6d9ec34d0202
#
_entry.id   30a40688c26d8dbaccfb6d9ec34d0202
#
_cell.length_a   1.000
_cell.length_b   1.000
_cell.length_c   1.000
_cell.angle_alpha   90.00
_cell.angle_beta   90.00
_cell.angle_gamma   90.00
#
_symmetry.space_group_name_H-M   'P 1'
#
loop_
_entity.id
_entity.type
_entity.pdbx_description
1 polymer ?
#
loop_
_entity_poly.entity_id
_entity_poly.type
_entity_poly.pdbx_seq_one_letter_code
_entity_poly.pdbx_strand_id
1 'polypeptide(L)'
;RRHTRLQGDWSSDVCSSDLLDKRMYTELSSDHPIDLCRYQVANCYMGRIGLINSGGASGEHDMAEAVATAVINKRAGGMGLISGRKAFQRPMNEGIALLHAIQDVYLCKEITVA
;
A
#
# COMPACT_ATOMS: atom_id res chain seq x y z
N ARG A 1 20.84 4.71 18.56
CA ARG A 1 20.09 5.75 19.30
C ARG A 1 18.93 6.28 18.49
N ARG A 2 19.17 6.79 17.29
CA ARG A 2 18.13 7.31 16.40
C ARG A 2 17.18 6.22 15.93
N HIS A 3 17.72 5.05 15.65
CA HIS A 3 16.93 3.90 15.22
C HIS A 3 15.94 3.44 16.27
N THR A 4 16.29 3.51 17.54
CA THR A 4 15.40 3.13 18.62
C THR A 4 14.12 3.97 18.64
N ARG A 5 14.21 5.26 18.35
CA ARG A 5 13.05 6.13 18.28
C ARG A 5 12.16 5.84 17.08
N LEU A 6 12.75 5.46 15.97
CA LEU A 6 12.01 5.10 14.77
C LEU A 6 11.31 3.76 14.87
N GLN A 7 11.79 2.88 15.73
CA GLN A 7 11.19 1.57 15.96
C GLN A 7 9.87 1.62 16.72
N GLY A 8 9.64 2.64 17.54
CA GLY A 8 8.49 2.71 18.42
C GLY A 8 7.16 2.74 17.69
N ASP A 9 7.08 3.38 16.54
CA ASP A 9 5.86 3.56 15.81
C ASP A 9 6.08 3.45 14.30
N TRP A 10 6.69 2.37 13.92
CA TRP A 10 7.09 2.13 12.54
C TRP A 10 5.93 2.22 11.56
N SER A 11 4.77 1.67 11.92
CA SER A 11 3.62 1.59 11.02
C SER A 11 2.96 2.94 10.77
N SER A 12 3.01 3.85 11.72
CA SER A 12 2.45 5.19 11.57
C SER A 12 3.47 6.18 11.03
N ASP A 13 4.72 6.06 11.41
CA ASP A 13 5.77 7.00 10.99
C ASP A 13 6.01 6.97 9.47
N VAL A 14 5.99 5.78 8.88
CA VAL A 14 6.19 5.63 7.43
C VAL A 14 5.05 6.25 6.63
N CYS A 15 3.85 6.26 7.20
CA CYS A 15 2.64 6.76 6.56
C CYS A 15 2.19 8.11 7.11
N SER A 16 2.98 8.71 8.01
CA SER A 16 2.58 9.94 8.68
C SER A 16 2.52 11.11 7.71
N SER A 17 1.33 11.63 7.53
CA SER A 17 1.10 12.86 6.79
C SER A 17 1.63 14.10 7.51
N ASP A 18 1.95 13.97 8.79
CA ASP A 18 2.44 15.08 9.60
C ASP A 18 3.81 15.60 9.17
N LEU A 19 4.57 14.76 8.46
CA LEU A 19 5.88 15.10 7.92
C LEU A 19 5.81 15.74 6.53
N LEU A 20 4.63 15.76 5.91
CA LEU A 20 4.45 16.29 4.57
C LEU A 20 3.82 17.68 4.61
N ASP A 21 4.26 18.54 3.70
CA ASP A 21 3.63 19.85 3.50
C ASP A 21 2.19 19.64 3.02
N LYS A 22 1.25 20.41 3.58
CA LYS A 22 -0.17 20.35 3.21
C LYS A 22 -0.42 20.62 1.73
N ARG A 23 0.44 21.36 1.07
CA ARG A 23 0.37 21.61 -0.37
C ARG A 23 0.46 20.35 -1.22
N MET A 24 1.05 19.28 -0.68
CA MET A 24 1.04 17.97 -1.34
C MET A 24 -0.38 17.50 -1.65
N TYR A 25 -1.29 17.67 -0.70
CA TYR A 25 -2.69 17.26 -0.86
C TYR A 25 -3.53 18.25 -1.68
N THR A 26 -3.18 19.52 -1.68
CA THR A 26 -3.97 20.56 -2.33
C THR A 26 -3.50 20.93 -3.73
N GLU A 27 -2.20 20.79 -4.01
CA GLU A 27 -1.59 21.28 -5.24
C GLU A 27 -0.93 20.17 -6.08
N LEU A 28 -0.42 19.12 -5.43
CA LEU A 28 0.40 18.09 -6.09
C LEU A 28 -0.30 16.74 -6.25
N SER A 29 -1.45 16.55 -5.64
CA SER A 29 -2.27 15.35 -5.77
C SER A 29 -3.75 15.71 -5.72
N SER A 30 -4.61 14.72 -5.91
CA SER A 30 -6.04 14.85 -5.71
C SER A 30 -6.51 13.92 -4.59
N ASP A 31 -7.80 13.97 -4.25
CA ASP A 31 -8.40 13.03 -3.28
C ASP A 31 -8.55 11.61 -3.85
N HIS A 32 -8.22 11.41 -5.11
CA HIS A 32 -8.32 10.09 -5.74
C HIS A 32 -7.21 9.17 -5.24
N PRO A 33 -7.55 7.95 -4.76
CA PRO A 33 -6.56 7.04 -4.15
C PRO A 33 -5.37 6.69 -5.06
N ILE A 34 -5.60 6.58 -6.35
CA ILE A 34 -4.53 6.28 -7.32
C ILE A 34 -3.53 7.45 -7.39
N ASP A 35 -4.00 8.68 -7.38
CA ASP A 35 -3.13 9.86 -7.44
C ASP A 35 -2.30 10.02 -6.17
N LEU A 36 -2.90 9.77 -5.01
CA LEU A 36 -2.19 9.77 -3.72
C LEU A 36 -1.09 8.72 -3.70
N CYS A 37 -1.39 7.51 -4.14
CA CYS A 37 -0.41 6.44 -4.23
C CYS A 37 0.67 6.74 -5.29
N ARG A 38 0.31 7.35 -6.41
CA ARG A 38 1.26 7.76 -7.44
C ARG A 38 2.24 8.81 -6.95
N TYR A 39 1.80 9.72 -6.10
CA TYR A 39 2.69 10.67 -5.47
C TYR A 39 3.80 9.96 -4.66
N GLN A 40 3.43 8.88 -3.94
CA GLN A 40 4.41 8.06 -3.24
C GLN A 40 5.38 7.39 -4.21
N VAL A 41 4.88 6.83 -5.32
CA VAL A 41 5.72 6.22 -6.36
C VAL A 41 6.68 7.24 -6.97
N ALA A 42 6.21 8.45 -7.23
CA ALA A 42 7.05 9.53 -7.75
C ALA A 42 8.19 9.90 -6.78
N ASN A 43 7.95 9.85 -5.48
CA ASN A 43 8.98 10.08 -4.46
C ASN A 43 9.97 8.91 -4.31
N CYS A 44 9.69 7.77 -4.90
CA CYS A 44 10.60 6.63 -4.98
C CYS A 44 11.51 6.75 -6.21
N TYR A 45 12.30 7.80 -6.24
CA TYR A 45 13.24 8.09 -7.33
C TYR A 45 12.56 8.12 -8.70
N MET A 46 11.44 8.82 -8.78
CA MET A 46 10.60 8.93 -9.99
C MET A 46 10.11 7.57 -10.51
N GLY A 47 9.76 6.67 -9.60
CA GLY A 47 9.30 5.32 -9.92
C GLY A 47 10.40 4.34 -10.30
N ARG A 48 11.67 4.69 -10.21
CA ARG A 48 12.80 3.80 -10.50
C ARG A 48 13.12 2.84 -9.37
N ILE A 49 12.66 3.11 -8.17
CA ILE A 49 12.72 2.22 -7.02
C ILE A 49 11.33 1.71 -6.74
N GLY A 50 11.19 0.40 -6.55
CA GLY A 50 9.90 -0.22 -6.30
C GLY A 50 9.27 0.25 -5.00
N LEU A 51 7.97 0.53 -5.03
CA LEU A 51 7.16 0.84 -3.87
C LEU A 51 6.32 -0.38 -3.51
N ILE A 52 6.36 -0.76 -2.25
CA ILE A 52 5.44 -1.73 -1.64
C ILE A 52 4.67 -1.05 -0.52
N ASN A 53 3.35 -1.08 -0.59
CA ASN A 53 2.50 -0.43 0.40
C ASN A 53 2.06 -1.41 1.49
N SER A 54 1.80 -0.88 2.67
CA SER A 54 1.22 -1.62 3.77
C SER A 54 -0.28 -1.84 3.54
N GLY A 55 -0.75 -3.06 3.79
CA GLY A 55 -2.15 -3.46 3.59
C GLY A 55 -3.11 -2.97 4.67
N GLY A 56 -2.65 -2.22 5.66
CA GLY A 56 -3.48 -1.68 6.73
C GLY A 56 -3.87 -2.69 7.81
N ALA A 57 -4.75 -2.25 8.71
CA ALA A 57 -5.27 -3.09 9.79
C ALA A 57 -6.27 -4.13 9.28
N SER A 58 -6.48 -5.18 10.06
CA SER A 58 -7.51 -6.19 9.77
C SER A 58 -8.91 -5.67 10.14
N GLY A 59 -9.90 -5.97 9.32
CA GLY A 59 -11.30 -5.57 9.46
C GLY A 59 -12.27 -6.66 9.03
N GLU A 60 -13.54 -6.29 8.86
CA GLU A 60 -14.60 -7.25 8.52
C GLU A 60 -14.56 -7.68 7.04
N HIS A 61 -14.09 -6.83 6.16
CA HIS A 61 -14.06 -7.06 4.70
C HIS A 61 -12.65 -7.14 4.12
N ASP A 62 -11.75 -7.79 4.84
CA ASP A 62 -10.32 -7.83 4.50
C ASP A 62 -10.01 -8.30 3.08
N MET A 63 -10.77 -9.25 2.54
CA MET A 63 -10.54 -9.75 1.18
C MET A 63 -10.78 -8.65 0.14
N ALA A 64 -11.94 -8.01 0.21
CA ALA A 64 -12.30 -6.94 -0.72
C ALA A 64 -11.37 -5.72 -0.58
N GLU A 65 -11.06 -5.34 0.66
CA GLU A 65 -10.13 -4.23 0.94
C GLU A 65 -8.72 -4.52 0.44
N ALA A 66 -8.23 -5.73 0.64
CA ALA A 66 -6.90 -6.12 0.19
C ALA A 66 -6.80 -6.10 -1.34
N VAL A 67 -7.80 -6.63 -2.02
CA VAL A 67 -7.85 -6.62 -3.50
C VAL A 67 -7.96 -5.19 -4.02
N ALA A 68 -8.84 -4.36 -3.45
CA ALA A 68 -8.98 -2.96 -3.84
C ALA A 68 -7.67 -2.19 -3.64
N THR A 69 -7.02 -2.37 -2.49
CA THR A 69 -5.73 -1.73 -2.20
C THR A 69 -4.64 -2.21 -3.16
N ALA A 70 -4.61 -3.49 -3.49
CA ALA A 70 -3.66 -4.04 -4.45
C ALA A 70 -3.86 -3.45 -5.85
N VAL A 71 -5.10 -3.32 -6.30
CA VAL A 71 -5.44 -2.71 -7.59
C VAL A 71 -5.02 -1.24 -7.64
N ILE A 72 -5.37 -0.46 -6.61
CA ILE A 72 -4.99 0.95 -6.50
C ILE A 72 -3.46 1.10 -6.56
N ASN A 73 -2.76 0.31 -5.76
CA ASN A 73 -1.30 0.35 -5.71
C ASN A 73 -0.67 -0.02 -7.05
N LYS A 74 -1.13 -1.07 -7.68
CA LYS A 74 -0.62 -1.49 -9.00
C LYS A 74 -0.90 -0.44 -10.08
N ARG A 75 -2.11 0.11 -10.12
CA ARG A 75 -2.47 1.15 -11.08
C ARG A 75 -1.71 2.46 -10.88
N ALA A 76 -1.30 2.74 -9.67
CA ALA A 76 -0.44 3.88 -9.36
C ALA A 76 1.02 3.66 -9.75
N GLY A 77 1.44 2.43 -10.02
CA GLY A 77 2.82 2.07 -10.35
C GLY A 77 3.57 1.38 -9.20
N GLY A 78 2.89 1.03 -8.12
CA GLY A 78 3.47 0.24 -7.04
C GLY A 78 3.72 -1.21 -7.44
N MET A 79 4.65 -1.86 -6.78
CA MET A 79 5.12 -3.20 -7.16
C MET A 79 4.66 -4.32 -6.22
N GLY A 80 4.07 -4.00 -5.09
CA GLY A 80 3.62 -5.02 -4.15
C GLY A 80 2.85 -4.47 -2.97
N LEU A 81 2.27 -5.39 -2.21
CA LEU A 81 1.50 -5.11 -1.00
C LEU A 81 2.00 -5.97 0.15
N ILE A 82 2.25 -5.34 1.30
CA ILE A 82 2.59 -6.04 2.53
C ILE A 82 1.29 -6.47 3.20
N SER A 83 1.08 -7.78 3.30
CA SER A 83 -0.06 -8.34 4.01
C SER A 83 0.44 -9.14 5.22
N GLY A 84 0.24 -8.59 6.41
CA GLY A 84 0.62 -9.22 7.67
C GLY A 84 -0.59 -9.76 8.41
N ARG A 85 -1.12 -8.99 9.35
CA ARG A 85 -2.23 -9.38 10.23
C ARG A 85 -3.46 -9.90 9.48
N LYS A 86 -3.81 -9.31 8.36
CA LYS A 86 -4.92 -9.78 7.52
C LYS A 86 -4.76 -11.23 7.06
N ALA A 87 -3.52 -11.69 6.87
CA ALA A 87 -3.24 -13.07 6.49
C ALA A 87 -3.04 -14.00 7.69
N PHE A 88 -2.27 -13.55 8.71
CA PHE A 88 -1.84 -14.43 9.82
C PHE A 88 -2.87 -14.61 10.92
N GLN A 89 -3.79 -13.69 11.08
CA GLN A 89 -4.84 -13.75 12.11
C GLN A 89 -6.08 -14.54 11.66
N ARG A 90 -5.95 -15.27 10.56
CA ARG A 90 -7.02 -16.09 9.98
C ARG A 90 -6.65 -17.57 9.93
N PRO A 91 -7.63 -18.45 9.76
CA PRO A 91 -7.35 -19.85 9.41
C PRO A 91 -6.45 -19.91 8.17
N MET A 92 -5.57 -20.91 8.14
CA MET A 92 -4.52 -21.04 7.12
C MET A 92 -5.08 -20.97 5.68
N ASN A 93 -6.17 -21.67 5.42
CA ASN A 93 -6.82 -21.71 4.11
C ASN A 93 -7.35 -20.34 3.66
N GLU A 94 -7.90 -19.54 4.58
CA GLU A 94 -8.36 -18.19 4.28
C GLU A 94 -7.18 -17.22 4.05
N GLY A 95 -6.12 -17.35 4.84
CA GLY A 95 -4.90 -16.58 4.67
C GLY A 95 -4.24 -16.85 3.32
N ILE A 96 -4.19 -18.11 2.90
CA ILE A 96 -3.67 -18.52 1.58
C ILE A 96 -4.55 -17.92 0.47
N ALA A 97 -5.87 -18.03 0.58
CA ALA A 97 -6.80 -17.47 -0.40
C ALA A 97 -6.62 -15.95 -0.56
N LEU A 98 -6.43 -15.23 0.55
CA LEU A 98 -6.15 -13.80 0.54
C LEU A 98 -4.85 -13.46 -0.22
N LEU A 99 -3.78 -14.19 0.09
CA LEU A 99 -2.48 -13.98 -0.56
C LEU A 99 -2.54 -14.30 -2.06
N HIS A 100 -3.23 -15.36 -2.44
CA HIS A 100 -3.44 -15.70 -3.85
C HIS A 100 -4.23 -14.60 -4.57
N ALA A 101 -5.29 -14.07 -3.98
CA ALA A 101 -6.05 -12.98 -4.56
C ALA A 101 -5.19 -11.73 -4.81
N ILE A 102 -4.32 -11.38 -3.87
CA ILE A 102 -3.37 -10.28 -4.02
C ILE A 102 -2.37 -10.58 -5.15
N GLN A 103 -1.82 -11.79 -5.18
CA GLN A 103 -0.89 -12.21 -6.23
C GLN A 103 -1.54 -12.15 -7.61
N ASP A 104 -2.77 -12.59 -7.74
CA ASP A 104 -3.52 -12.56 -9.00
C ASP A 104 -3.66 -11.14 -9.53
N VAL A 105 -3.90 -10.16 -8.66
CA VAL A 105 -3.92 -8.74 -9.05
C VAL A 105 -2.59 -8.32 -9.66
N TYR A 106 -1.47 -8.63 -9.00
CA TYR A 106 -0.15 -8.22 -9.49
C TYR A 106 0.29 -8.97 -10.75
N LEU A 107 -0.12 -10.22 -10.92
CA LEU A 107 0.19 -11.03 -12.10
C LEU A 107 -0.74 -10.75 -13.28
N CYS A 108 -1.91 -10.18 -13.05
CA CYS A 108 -2.86 -9.86 -14.12
C CYS A 108 -2.30 -8.79 -15.06
N LYS A 109 -2.16 -9.13 -16.33
CA LYS A 109 -1.60 -8.23 -17.36
C LYS A 109 -2.57 -7.12 -17.79
N GLU A 110 -3.85 -7.30 -17.55
CA GLU A 110 -4.89 -6.33 -17.91
C GLU A 110 -4.93 -5.14 -16.94
N ILE A 111 -4.48 -5.32 -15.71
CA ILE A 111 -4.36 -4.25 -14.74
C ILE A 111 -3.03 -3.53 -14.98
N THR A 112 -3.09 -2.43 -15.70
CA THR A 112 -1.93 -1.61 -16.05
C THR A 112 -1.86 -0.34 -15.21
N VAL A 113 -0.72 0.35 -15.30
CA VAL A 113 -0.56 1.68 -14.71
C VAL A 113 -1.52 2.66 -15.40
N ALA A 114 -2.25 3.40 -14.59
CA ALA A 114 -3.25 4.37 -15.09
C ALA A 114 -2.59 5.68 -15.53
#